data_21dfacb036fd8f9ad352fcf32cbbe459
#
_entry.id   21dfacb036fd8f9ad352fcf32cbbe459
#
_cell.length_a   1.000
_cell.length_b   1.000
_cell.length_c   1.000
_cell.angle_alpha   90.00
_cell.angle_beta   90.00
_cell.angle_gamma   90.00
#
_symmetry.space_group_name_H-M   'P 1'
#
loop_
_entity.id
_entity.type
_entity.pdbx_description
1 polymer ?
#
loop_
_entity_poly.entity_id
_entity_poly.type
_entity_poly.pdbx_seq_one_letter_code
_entity_poly.pdbx_strand_id
1 'polypeptide(L)'
;GDKVCGEMLKRLGEGRPELDISDCPDLGPVLFAAAAATGRGAVFTGTKRLKIKESDRGAVMAQVLDKFGVEVVMEENRIVIGGGGIKTPAEALYGYNDHRIVMSEAVLLSMTGGIIEGAEAVSKSFPDFFEKLGSLGIEVEKIED
;
A
#
# COMPACT_ATOMS: atom_id res chain seq x y z
N GLY A 1 0.79 -16.51 3.43
CA GLY A 1 2.12 -16.18 3.83
C GLY A 1 2.99 -15.63 2.71
N ASP A 2 4.26 -15.68 2.92
CA ASP A 2 5.25 -15.10 2.00
C ASP A 2 5.17 -15.69 0.60
N LYS A 3 4.89 -16.99 0.51
CA LYS A 3 4.79 -17.68 -0.79
C LYS A 3 3.63 -17.15 -1.62
N VAL A 4 2.47 -16.95 -0.98
CA VAL A 4 1.28 -16.42 -1.65
C VAL A 4 1.53 -14.98 -2.11
N CYS A 5 2.14 -14.17 -1.26
CA CYS A 5 2.48 -12.79 -1.59
C CYS A 5 3.44 -12.74 -2.78
N GLY A 6 4.47 -13.60 -2.80
CA GLY A 6 5.43 -13.68 -3.89
C GLY A 6 4.78 -14.03 -5.22
N GLU A 7 3.85 -14.99 -5.23
CA GLU A 7 3.09 -15.34 -6.44
C GLU A 7 2.22 -14.19 -6.94
N MET A 8 1.53 -13.52 -6.04
CA MET A 8 0.68 -12.38 -6.41
C MET A 8 1.50 -11.23 -6.96
N LEU A 9 2.65 -10.92 -6.36
CA LEU A 9 3.56 -9.88 -6.87
C LEU A 9 4.07 -10.23 -8.26
N LYS A 10 4.38 -11.50 -8.49
CA LYS A 10 4.81 -11.96 -9.82
C LYS A 10 3.72 -11.74 -10.86
N ARG A 11 2.48 -12.09 -10.54
CA ARG A 11 1.35 -11.88 -11.44
C ARG A 11 1.11 -10.41 -11.74
N LEU A 12 1.28 -9.54 -10.75
CA LEU A 12 1.20 -8.09 -10.96
C LEU A 12 2.27 -7.60 -11.95
N GLY A 13 3.46 -8.16 -11.89
CA GLY A 13 4.55 -7.84 -12.81
C GLY A 13 4.31 -8.30 -14.25
N GLU A 14 3.42 -9.26 -14.45
CA GLU A 14 3.16 -9.86 -15.77
C GLU A 14 2.00 -9.23 -16.53
N GLY A 15 1.18 -8.37 -15.88
CA GLY A 15 0.04 -7.76 -16.54
C GLY A 15 -0.92 -7.09 -15.57
N ARG A 16 -2.21 -7.20 -15.86
CA ARG A 16 -3.28 -6.66 -15.01
C ARG A 16 -4.15 -7.82 -14.51
N PRO A 17 -3.73 -8.50 -13.45
CA PRO A 17 -4.41 -9.70 -12.97
C PRO A 17 -5.67 -9.38 -12.17
N GLU A 18 -6.49 -10.42 -11.98
CA GLU A 18 -7.54 -10.46 -10.97
C GLU A 18 -7.06 -11.37 -9.86
N LEU A 19 -6.99 -10.87 -8.63
CA LEU A 19 -6.44 -11.57 -7.48
C LEU A 19 -7.46 -11.65 -6.36
N ASP A 20 -7.66 -12.86 -5.81
CA ASP A 20 -8.53 -13.09 -4.64
C ASP A 20 -7.69 -13.01 -3.37
N ILE A 21 -8.00 -12.05 -2.50
CA ILE A 21 -7.29 -11.85 -1.24
C ILE A 21 -8.14 -12.22 0.00
N SER A 22 -9.23 -12.97 -0.22
CA SER A 22 -10.13 -13.36 0.89
C SER A 22 -9.43 -14.13 2.00
N ASP A 23 -8.42 -14.96 1.65
CA ASP A 23 -7.64 -15.74 2.61
C ASP A 23 -6.40 -15.01 3.15
N CYS A 24 -6.07 -13.85 2.60
CA CYS A 24 -4.89 -13.09 2.99
C CYS A 24 -5.16 -11.58 3.00
N PRO A 25 -6.18 -11.11 3.73
CA PRO A 25 -6.56 -9.70 3.67
C PRO A 25 -5.47 -8.75 4.18
N ASP A 26 -4.58 -9.21 5.04
CA ASP A 26 -3.47 -8.38 5.54
C ASP A 26 -2.47 -8.01 4.45
N LEU A 27 -2.45 -8.74 3.33
CA LEU A 27 -1.62 -8.40 2.18
C LEU A 27 -2.24 -7.32 1.31
N GLY A 28 -3.52 -6.99 1.51
CA GLY A 28 -4.25 -6.02 0.69
C GLY A 28 -3.49 -4.72 0.45
N PRO A 29 -3.16 -3.96 1.51
CA PRO A 29 -2.51 -2.66 1.31
C PRO A 29 -1.22 -2.71 0.48
N VAL A 30 -0.33 -3.66 0.75
CA VAL A 30 0.94 -3.75 0.00
C VAL A 30 0.69 -4.20 -1.44
N LEU A 31 -0.29 -5.07 -1.68
CA LEU A 31 -0.63 -5.50 -3.04
C LEU A 31 -1.29 -4.37 -3.84
N PHE A 32 -2.13 -3.56 -3.22
CA PHE A 32 -2.71 -2.37 -3.86
C PHE A 32 -1.61 -1.39 -4.26
N ALA A 33 -0.67 -1.14 -3.36
CA ALA A 33 0.48 -0.29 -3.63
C ALA A 33 1.31 -0.84 -4.80
N ALA A 34 1.59 -2.14 -4.80
CA ALA A 34 2.34 -2.77 -5.87
C ALA A 34 1.61 -2.68 -7.21
N ALA A 35 0.30 -2.90 -7.23
CA ALA A 35 -0.51 -2.78 -8.44
C ALA A 35 -0.44 -1.37 -9.02
N ALA A 36 -0.56 -0.36 -8.18
CA ALA A 36 -0.43 1.04 -8.61
C ALA A 36 0.97 1.33 -9.16
N ALA A 37 2.00 0.82 -8.49
CA ALA A 37 3.40 1.04 -8.88
C ALA A 37 3.75 0.44 -10.23
N THR A 38 3.11 -0.66 -10.64
CA THR A 38 3.35 -1.25 -11.97
C THR A 38 2.89 -0.37 -13.11
N GLY A 39 1.99 0.58 -12.85
CA GLY A 39 1.39 1.41 -13.88
C GLY A 39 0.27 0.73 -14.66
N ARG A 40 -0.01 -0.55 -14.38
CA ARG A 40 -1.06 -1.32 -15.05
C ARG A 40 -2.32 -1.48 -14.20
N GLY A 41 -2.15 -1.43 -12.86
CA GLY A 41 -3.24 -1.69 -11.94
C GLY A 41 -3.59 -3.16 -11.81
N ALA A 42 -4.69 -3.46 -11.15
CA ALA A 42 -5.18 -4.82 -10.95
C ALA A 42 -6.61 -4.81 -10.40
N VAL A 43 -7.23 -5.97 -10.38
CA VAL A 43 -8.54 -6.17 -9.76
C VAL A 43 -8.36 -7.12 -8.58
N PHE A 44 -8.87 -6.72 -7.41
CA PHE A 44 -8.82 -7.53 -6.19
C PHE A 44 -10.22 -7.91 -5.76
N THR A 45 -10.43 -9.20 -5.50
CA THR A 45 -11.69 -9.72 -4.97
C THR A 45 -11.48 -10.23 -3.54
N GLY A 46 -12.58 -10.49 -2.82
CA GLY A 46 -12.47 -10.93 -1.43
C GLY A 46 -12.02 -9.82 -0.48
N THR A 47 -12.35 -8.56 -0.80
CA THR A 47 -11.84 -7.38 -0.10
C THR A 47 -12.70 -6.94 1.09
N LYS A 48 -13.84 -7.55 1.29
CA LYS A 48 -14.80 -7.12 2.31
C LYS A 48 -14.25 -7.22 3.75
N ARG A 49 -13.31 -8.11 4.01
CA ARG A 49 -12.66 -8.27 5.32
C ARG A 49 -11.74 -7.11 5.71
N LEU A 50 -11.37 -6.27 4.76
CA LEU A 50 -10.50 -5.12 5.03
C LEU A 50 -11.16 -4.10 5.97
N LYS A 51 -12.48 -4.09 6.03
CA LYS A 51 -13.25 -3.15 6.88
C LYS A 51 -13.15 -3.45 8.37
N ILE A 52 -12.77 -4.66 8.75
CA ILE A 52 -12.72 -5.09 10.15
C ILE A 52 -11.31 -5.12 10.73
N LYS A 53 -10.37 -4.42 10.11
CA LYS A 53 -8.97 -4.33 10.54
C LYS A 53 -8.75 -3.08 11.41
N GLU A 54 -7.51 -2.76 11.75
CA GLU A 54 -7.12 -1.59 12.54
C GLU A 54 -7.63 -0.28 11.96
N SER A 55 -7.84 -0.26 10.64
CA SER A 55 -8.54 0.79 9.92
C SER A 55 -9.39 0.13 8.84
N ASP A 56 -10.26 0.87 8.16
CA ASP A 56 -10.88 0.38 6.93
C ASP A 56 -9.82 0.46 5.84
N ARG A 57 -9.01 -0.58 5.74
CA ARG A 57 -7.83 -0.60 4.88
C ARG A 57 -8.13 -0.36 3.41
N GLY A 58 -9.29 -0.83 2.93
CA GLY A 58 -9.69 -0.59 1.55
C GLY A 58 -9.95 0.90 1.30
N ALA A 59 -10.78 1.52 2.14
CA ALA A 59 -11.10 2.95 2.00
C ALA A 59 -9.87 3.83 2.20
N VAL A 60 -9.02 3.50 3.19
CA VAL A 60 -7.80 4.25 3.45
C VAL A 60 -6.84 4.18 2.26
N MET A 61 -6.63 2.98 1.71
CA MET A 61 -5.74 2.84 0.55
C MET A 61 -6.29 3.55 -0.68
N ALA A 62 -7.61 3.61 -0.85
CA ALA A 62 -8.21 4.38 -1.93
C ALA A 62 -7.86 5.87 -1.81
N GLN A 63 -7.91 6.42 -0.59
CA GLN A 63 -7.53 7.81 -0.32
C GLN A 63 -6.04 8.03 -0.54
N VAL A 64 -5.20 7.10 -0.06
CA VAL A 64 -3.75 7.16 -0.25
C VAL A 64 -3.40 7.17 -1.73
N LEU A 65 -3.93 6.22 -2.48
CA LEU A 65 -3.63 6.10 -3.91
C LEU A 65 -4.14 7.29 -4.72
N ASP A 66 -5.27 7.90 -4.29
CA ASP A 66 -5.75 9.12 -4.91
C ASP A 66 -4.70 10.24 -4.84
N LYS A 67 -4.00 10.35 -3.71
CA LYS A 67 -2.91 11.34 -3.55
C LYS A 67 -1.75 11.09 -4.51
N PHE A 68 -1.55 9.85 -4.94
CA PHE A 68 -0.56 9.47 -5.95
C PHE A 68 -1.11 9.59 -7.38
N GLY A 69 -2.34 10.04 -7.55
CA GLY A 69 -2.97 10.19 -8.86
C GLY A 69 -3.54 8.89 -9.43
N VAL A 70 -3.74 7.88 -8.61
CA VAL A 70 -4.28 6.57 -9.03
C VAL A 70 -5.76 6.48 -8.70
N GLU A 71 -6.58 6.16 -9.69
CA GLU A 71 -8.01 5.95 -9.49
C GLU A 71 -8.27 4.58 -8.86
N VAL A 72 -9.14 4.53 -7.86
CA VAL A 72 -9.54 3.29 -7.20
C VAL A 72 -11.07 3.22 -7.20
N VAL A 73 -11.62 2.12 -7.72
CA VAL A 73 -13.05 1.86 -7.69
C VAL A 73 -13.33 0.81 -6.62
N MET A 74 -14.16 1.17 -5.64
CA MET A 74 -14.50 0.28 -4.52
C MET A 74 -15.91 -0.25 -4.65
N GLU A 75 -16.03 -1.57 -4.58
CA GLU A 75 -17.29 -2.28 -4.48
C GLU A 75 -17.30 -3.05 -3.17
N GLU A 76 -18.41 -3.66 -2.78
CA GLU A 76 -18.55 -4.33 -1.49
C GLU A 76 -17.47 -5.39 -1.23
N ASN A 77 -17.14 -6.17 -2.25
CA ASN A 77 -16.16 -7.28 -2.12
C ASN A 77 -15.14 -7.28 -3.27
N ARG A 78 -14.91 -6.11 -3.87
CA ARG A 78 -14.02 -5.98 -5.03
C ARG A 78 -13.42 -4.58 -5.05
N ILE A 79 -12.14 -4.49 -5.33
CA ILE A 79 -11.44 -3.21 -5.47
C ILE A 79 -10.66 -3.24 -6.77
N VAL A 80 -10.84 -2.21 -7.60
CA VAL A 80 -10.12 -2.06 -8.86
C VAL A 80 -9.10 -0.94 -8.72
N ILE A 81 -7.84 -1.26 -8.93
CA ILE A 81 -6.75 -0.29 -8.94
C ILE A 81 -6.49 0.12 -10.38
N GLY A 82 -6.57 1.41 -10.67
CA GLY A 82 -6.35 1.93 -12.01
C GLY A 82 -4.90 1.88 -12.46
N GLY A 83 -4.69 1.97 -13.76
CA GLY A 83 -3.37 2.07 -14.36
C GLY A 83 -2.93 3.53 -14.52
N GLY A 84 -1.80 3.74 -15.20
CA GLY A 84 -1.28 5.06 -15.50
C GLY A 84 -0.06 5.48 -14.67
N GLY A 85 0.33 4.65 -13.70
CA GLY A 85 1.48 4.90 -12.84
C GLY A 85 1.19 5.83 -11.68
N ILE A 86 2.18 6.00 -10.81
CA ILE A 86 2.07 6.85 -9.62
C ILE A 86 2.79 8.18 -9.85
N LYS A 87 2.26 9.24 -9.21
CA LYS A 87 2.83 10.59 -9.25
C LYS A 87 3.20 11.00 -7.83
N THR A 88 4.20 11.87 -7.69
CA THR A 88 4.58 12.41 -6.38
C THR A 88 3.37 13.09 -5.74
N PRO A 89 2.97 12.72 -4.50
CA PRO A 89 1.85 13.37 -3.86
C PRO A 89 2.18 14.83 -3.50
N ALA A 90 1.19 15.71 -3.66
CA ALA A 90 1.33 17.13 -3.34
C ALA A 90 1.22 17.40 -1.82
N GLU A 91 0.67 16.46 -1.07
CA GLU A 91 0.44 16.59 0.36
C GLU A 91 1.11 15.45 1.12
N ALA A 92 1.38 15.66 2.42
CA ALA A 92 1.85 14.59 3.29
C ALA A 92 0.79 13.49 3.39
N LEU A 93 1.24 12.25 3.49
CA LEU A 93 0.38 11.12 3.75
C LEU A 93 0.16 10.98 5.25
N TYR A 94 -0.88 10.27 5.64
CA TYR A 94 -1.18 10.02 7.04
C TYR A 94 -1.18 8.51 7.32
N GLY A 95 -0.62 8.10 8.46
CA GLY A 95 -0.44 6.68 8.80
C GLY A 95 -1.70 5.96 9.31
N TYR A 96 -2.74 6.72 9.69
CA TYR A 96 -4.02 6.17 10.19
C TYR A 96 -3.87 5.20 11.37
N ASN A 97 -2.78 5.33 12.12
CA ASN A 97 -2.48 4.44 13.25
C ASN A 97 -2.50 2.94 12.84
N ASP A 98 -2.16 2.65 11.61
CA ASP A 98 -2.19 1.31 11.02
C ASP A 98 -0.83 1.00 10.38
N HIS A 99 -0.12 0.02 10.97
CA HIS A 99 1.23 -0.34 10.52
C HIS A 99 1.28 -0.82 9.06
N ARG A 100 0.23 -1.50 8.59
CA ARG A 100 0.17 -1.98 7.20
C ARG A 100 0.04 -0.81 6.22
N ILE A 101 -0.71 0.21 6.60
CA ILE A 101 -0.85 1.42 5.79
C ILE A 101 0.48 2.17 5.72
N VAL A 102 1.15 2.37 6.86
CA VAL A 102 2.45 3.05 6.90
C VAL A 102 3.48 2.35 6.02
N MET A 103 3.56 1.01 6.12
CA MET A 103 4.51 0.25 5.30
C MET A 103 4.22 0.40 3.80
N SER A 104 2.95 0.36 3.41
CA SER A 104 2.54 0.52 2.01
C SER A 104 2.85 1.92 1.49
N GLU A 105 2.57 2.94 2.30
CA GLU A 105 2.90 4.33 1.98
C GLU A 105 4.41 4.53 1.81
N ALA A 106 5.21 3.95 2.70
CA ALA A 106 6.66 4.06 2.64
C ALA A 106 7.22 3.44 1.36
N VAL A 107 6.69 2.29 0.96
CA VAL A 107 7.10 1.64 -0.29
C VAL A 107 6.79 2.53 -1.50
N LEU A 108 5.60 3.12 -1.56
CA LEU A 108 5.23 4.04 -2.65
C LEU A 108 6.12 5.28 -2.66
N LEU A 109 6.35 5.89 -1.48
CA LEU A 109 7.18 7.09 -1.38
C LEU A 109 8.65 6.83 -1.68
N SER A 110 9.12 5.59 -1.53
CA SER A 110 10.48 5.23 -1.94
C SER A 110 10.71 5.45 -3.44
N MET A 111 9.62 5.45 -4.23
CA MET A 111 9.67 5.68 -5.67
C MET A 111 9.46 7.15 -6.06
N THR A 112 8.73 7.92 -5.26
CA THR A 112 8.34 9.29 -5.60
C THR A 112 8.95 10.35 -4.68
N GLY A 113 9.30 9.97 -3.45
CA GLY A 113 9.56 10.92 -2.36
C GLY A 113 8.28 11.43 -1.73
N GLY A 114 8.37 11.99 -0.55
CA GLY A 114 7.24 12.56 0.19
C GLY A 114 7.36 12.38 1.69
N ILE A 115 6.29 12.67 2.42
CA ILE A 115 6.25 12.71 3.87
C ILE A 115 5.08 11.86 4.38
N ILE A 116 5.30 11.12 5.46
CA ILE A 116 4.24 10.40 6.17
C ILE A 116 4.12 11.00 7.58
N GLU A 117 2.92 11.45 7.93
CA GLU A 117 2.59 11.84 9.30
C GLU A 117 2.05 10.63 10.05
N GLY A 118 2.41 10.48 11.32
CA GLY A 118 1.96 9.34 12.11
C GLY A 118 2.65 8.02 11.73
N ALA A 119 3.88 8.10 11.22
CA ALA A 119 4.62 6.93 10.77
C ALA A 119 5.01 5.99 11.91
N GLU A 120 4.97 6.44 13.15
CA GLU A 120 5.28 5.63 14.33
C GLU A 120 4.35 4.42 14.50
N ALA A 121 3.21 4.39 13.83
CA ALA A 121 2.31 3.24 13.85
C ALA A 121 3.00 1.94 13.42
N VAL A 122 4.02 2.01 12.58
CA VAL A 122 4.77 0.84 12.12
C VAL A 122 5.54 0.17 13.26
N SER A 123 5.89 0.90 14.31
CA SER A 123 6.62 0.37 15.47
C SER A 123 5.85 -0.70 16.24
N LYS A 124 4.54 -0.78 16.06
CA LYS A 124 3.69 -1.78 16.70
C LYS A 124 4.04 -3.20 16.30
N SER A 125 4.51 -3.39 15.07
CA SER A 125 4.81 -4.73 14.55
C SER A 125 6.18 -4.84 13.90
N PHE A 126 6.78 -3.73 13.50
CA PHE A 126 8.07 -3.72 12.84
C PHE A 126 8.86 -2.48 13.27
N PRO A 127 9.39 -2.46 14.51
CA PRO A 127 10.07 -1.28 15.05
C PRO A 127 11.27 -0.80 14.23
N ASP A 128 11.94 -1.72 13.52
CA ASP A 128 13.14 -1.42 12.72
C ASP A 128 12.84 -1.11 11.26
N PHE A 129 11.57 -0.93 10.89
CA PHE A 129 11.18 -0.83 9.48
C PHE A 129 11.95 0.24 8.72
N PHE A 130 12.03 1.46 9.27
CA PHE A 130 12.70 2.57 8.58
C PHE A 130 14.22 2.39 8.55
N GLU A 131 14.80 1.74 9.55
CA GLU A 131 16.23 1.39 9.54
C GLU A 131 16.52 0.38 8.43
N LYS A 132 15.64 -0.61 8.25
CA LYS A 132 15.77 -1.59 7.18
C LYS A 132 15.65 -0.94 5.80
N LEU A 133 14.73 0.00 5.62
CA LEU A 133 14.65 0.76 4.36
C LEU A 133 15.95 1.50 4.08
N GLY A 134 16.51 2.17 5.10
CA GLY A 134 17.79 2.86 4.97
C GLY A 134 18.91 1.93 4.55
N SER A 135 18.94 0.71 5.10
CA SER A 135 19.98 -0.28 4.77
C SER A 135 19.88 -0.77 3.32
N LEU A 136 18.72 -0.61 2.69
CA LEU A 136 18.49 -0.96 1.27
C LEU A 136 18.82 0.19 0.32
N GLY A 137 19.33 1.31 0.84
CA GLY A 137 19.70 2.47 0.04
C GLY A 137 18.60 3.51 -0.13
N ILE A 138 17.47 3.35 0.55
CA ILE A 138 16.38 4.31 0.52
C ILE A 138 16.65 5.39 1.58
N GLU A 139 16.69 6.65 1.16
CA GLU A 139 16.88 7.77 2.08
C GLU A 139 15.65 7.97 2.95
N VAL A 140 15.85 7.88 4.27
CA VAL A 140 14.79 8.09 5.25
C VAL A 140 15.27 9.10 6.28
N GLU A 141 14.49 10.14 6.50
CA GLU A 141 14.77 11.16 7.51
C GLU A 141 13.60 11.22 8.49
N LYS A 142 13.89 11.11 9.78
CA LYS A 142 12.89 11.27 10.82
C LYS A 142 12.81 12.73 11.22
N ILE A 143 11.63 13.32 11.03
CA ILE A 143 11.37 14.71 11.41
C ILE A 143 10.61 14.70 12.73
N GLU A 144 11.16 15.34 13.74
CA GLU A 144 10.53 15.48 15.05
C GLU A 144 10.05 16.91 15.26
N ASP A 145 8.84 17.02 15.82
CA ASP A 145 8.27 18.32 16.18
C ASP A 145 8.81 18.85 17.49
#